data_a4f441f3dccd73493ea9ea72ac691dba
#
_entry.id   a4f441f3dccd73493ea9ea72ac691dba
#
_cell.length_a   1.000
_cell.length_b   1.000
_cell.length_c   1.000
_cell.angle_alpha   90.00
_cell.angle_beta   90.00
_cell.angle_gamma   90.00
#
_symmetry.space_group_name_H-M   'P 1'
#
loop_
_entity.id
_entity.type
_entity.pdbx_description
1 polymer ?
#
loop_
_entity_poly.entity_id
_entity_poly.type
_entity_poly.pdbx_seq_one_letter_code
_entity_poly.pdbx_strand_id
1 'polypeptide(L)'
;MLTTTEILKFANLQMASEALLNKPEIGERRYSGDALIAGIREGNNRSLKFTQTQAQAFADPNTGWTVLAQTSTTTGFSGTLFYNTKTFERVLSFRSTEFIDDHARDNQATNAMELAEGGFALGQIADMEAWYKTLAENPAMLGGKTFSVTGYSLGGHLATTFNLLRQQEAQAGQALPGAPSAKHSGGGTAVGDFPPICLALDTSCPKHLNP
;
A
#
# COMPACT_ATOMS: atom_id res chain seq x y z
N MET A 1 -11.94 -0.91 17.13
CA MET A 1 -11.14 -2.15 16.98
C MET A 1 -11.55 -2.81 15.68
N LEU A 2 -10.62 -3.23 14.82
CA LEU A 2 -10.93 -3.93 13.58
C LEU A 2 -11.52 -5.30 13.86
N THR A 3 -12.48 -5.68 13.07
CA THR A 3 -13.03 -7.04 13.05
C THR A 3 -12.08 -7.99 12.33
N THR A 4 -12.18 -9.30 12.60
CA THR A 4 -11.40 -10.33 11.87
C THR A 4 -11.64 -10.26 10.36
N THR A 5 -12.86 -9.92 9.94
CA THR A 5 -13.20 -9.74 8.51
C THR A 5 -12.45 -8.56 7.89
N GLU A 6 -12.31 -7.45 8.60
CA GLU A 6 -11.55 -6.29 8.12
C GLU A 6 -10.06 -6.60 8.05
N ILE A 7 -9.52 -7.30 9.04
CA ILE A 7 -8.12 -7.74 9.03
C ILE A 7 -7.86 -8.63 7.80
N LEU A 8 -8.72 -9.62 7.56
CA LEU A 8 -8.59 -10.50 6.39
C LEU A 8 -8.71 -9.73 5.07
N LYS A 9 -9.63 -8.77 5.00
CA LYS A 9 -9.77 -7.88 3.83
C LYS A 9 -8.44 -7.20 3.51
N PHE A 10 -7.84 -6.56 4.48
CA PHE A 10 -6.60 -5.82 4.27
C PHE A 10 -5.39 -6.73 4.01
N ALA A 11 -5.34 -7.90 4.64
CA ALA A 11 -4.31 -8.90 4.34
C ALA A 11 -4.39 -9.39 2.89
N ASN A 12 -5.60 -9.64 2.38
CA ASN A 12 -5.80 -10.01 0.98
C ASN A 12 -5.42 -8.87 0.02
N LEU A 13 -5.76 -7.62 0.33
CA LEU A 13 -5.38 -6.46 -0.48
C LEU A 13 -3.85 -6.30 -0.50
N GLN A 14 -3.20 -6.47 0.65
CA GLN A 14 -1.74 -6.43 0.73
C GLN A 14 -1.10 -7.56 -0.10
N MET A 15 -1.61 -8.78 0.02
CA MET A 15 -1.12 -9.90 -0.79
C MET A 15 -1.33 -9.66 -2.29
N ALA A 16 -2.45 -9.07 -2.69
CA ALA A 16 -2.73 -8.73 -4.09
C ALA A 16 -1.80 -7.61 -4.61
N SER A 17 -1.40 -6.67 -3.76
CA SER A 17 -0.50 -5.58 -4.14
C SER A 17 0.93 -6.04 -4.42
N GLU A 18 1.32 -7.23 -3.96
CA GLU A 18 2.61 -7.84 -4.30
C GLU A 18 2.69 -8.27 -5.77
N ALA A 19 1.55 -8.46 -6.44
CA ALA A 19 1.51 -8.87 -7.83
C ALA A 19 1.87 -7.72 -8.79
N LEU A 20 2.55 -8.04 -9.89
CA LEU A 20 2.85 -7.11 -10.98
C LEU A 20 1.65 -7.04 -11.92
N LEU A 21 0.73 -6.11 -11.65
CA LEU A 21 -0.54 -5.97 -12.38
C LEU A 21 -0.49 -4.92 -13.49
N ASN A 22 0.51 -4.07 -13.48
CA ASN A 22 0.76 -3.07 -14.52
C ASN A 22 2.13 -3.35 -15.13
N LYS A 23 2.14 -3.73 -16.40
CA LYS A 23 3.36 -3.99 -17.17
C LYS A 23 3.36 -3.06 -18.41
N PRO A 24 3.67 -1.77 -18.22
CA PRO A 24 3.56 -0.78 -19.29
C PRO A 24 4.50 -1.07 -20.46
N GLU A 25 5.61 -1.73 -20.24
CA GLU A 25 6.59 -2.13 -21.25
C GLU A 25 6.02 -3.09 -22.32
N ILE A 26 4.98 -3.85 -21.95
CA ILE A 26 4.25 -4.74 -22.87
C ILE A 26 2.79 -4.30 -23.05
N GLY A 27 2.42 -3.12 -22.52
CA GLY A 27 1.06 -2.57 -22.62
C GLY A 27 0.00 -3.36 -21.84
N GLU A 28 0.41 -4.22 -20.91
CA GLU A 28 -0.50 -5.09 -20.18
C GLU A 28 -0.96 -4.46 -18.86
N ARG A 29 -2.29 -4.44 -18.65
CA ARG A 29 -2.93 -4.04 -17.40
C ARG A 29 -3.89 -5.13 -16.94
N ARG A 30 -3.60 -5.71 -15.77
CA ARG A 30 -4.37 -6.81 -15.17
C ARG A 30 -5.22 -6.29 -14.01
N TYR A 31 -6.18 -5.42 -14.32
CA TYR A 31 -6.86 -4.61 -13.30
C TYR A 31 -8.24 -5.14 -12.89
N SER A 32 -8.85 -6.04 -13.68
CA SER A 32 -10.17 -6.58 -13.38
C SER A 32 -10.40 -7.96 -14.03
N GLY A 33 -11.44 -8.66 -13.56
CA GLY A 33 -11.89 -9.93 -14.13
C GLY A 33 -10.79 -10.99 -14.23
N ASP A 34 -10.83 -11.77 -15.31
CA ASP A 34 -9.90 -12.89 -15.52
C ASP A 34 -8.43 -12.44 -15.60
N ALA A 35 -8.18 -11.23 -16.11
CA ALA A 35 -6.83 -10.68 -16.15
C ALA A 35 -6.28 -10.41 -14.74
N LEU A 36 -7.10 -9.86 -13.84
CA LEU A 36 -6.72 -9.66 -12.43
C LEU A 36 -6.52 -11.01 -11.74
N ILE A 37 -7.43 -11.97 -11.94
CA ILE A 37 -7.31 -13.32 -11.40
C ILE A 37 -5.98 -13.96 -11.83
N ALA A 38 -5.65 -13.90 -13.11
CA ALA A 38 -4.39 -14.40 -13.63
C ALA A 38 -3.18 -13.68 -13.00
N GLY A 39 -3.24 -12.33 -12.89
CA GLY A 39 -2.16 -11.51 -12.33
C GLY A 39 -1.85 -11.82 -10.88
N ILE A 40 -2.87 -11.88 -10.01
CA ILE A 40 -2.64 -12.16 -8.57
C ILE A 40 -2.29 -13.63 -8.30
N ARG A 41 -2.62 -14.54 -9.20
CA ARG A 41 -2.13 -15.93 -9.15
C ARG A 41 -0.69 -16.07 -9.61
N GLU A 42 -0.30 -15.33 -10.63
CA GLU A 42 1.09 -15.23 -11.06
C GLU A 42 1.93 -14.57 -9.96
N GLY A 43 1.39 -13.51 -9.35
CA GLY A 43 2.03 -12.77 -8.27
C GLY A 43 3.34 -12.13 -8.74
N ASN A 44 4.34 -12.20 -7.88
CA ASN A 44 5.74 -11.99 -8.24
C ASN A 44 6.57 -13.21 -7.82
N ASN A 45 7.84 -13.26 -8.22
CA ASN A 45 8.68 -14.47 -8.04
C ASN A 45 9.02 -14.76 -6.56
N ARG A 46 8.78 -13.85 -5.65
CA ARG A 46 9.23 -13.93 -4.25
C ARG A 46 8.15 -13.69 -3.20
N SER A 47 6.92 -13.40 -3.62
CA SER A 47 5.79 -13.17 -2.72
C SER A 47 4.84 -14.35 -2.64
N LEU A 48 3.97 -14.31 -1.64
CA LEU A 48 2.81 -15.20 -1.56
C LEU A 48 1.91 -14.97 -2.78
N LYS A 49 1.32 -16.06 -3.26
CA LYS A 49 0.44 -16.07 -4.43
C LYS A 49 -0.95 -16.52 -4.02
N PHE A 50 -1.94 -15.99 -4.69
CA PHE A 50 -3.30 -16.44 -4.53
C PHE A 50 -3.50 -17.85 -5.12
N THR A 51 -4.26 -18.69 -4.43
CA THR A 51 -4.86 -19.87 -5.04
C THR A 51 -5.91 -19.47 -6.05
N GLN A 52 -6.33 -20.38 -6.92
CA GLN A 52 -7.41 -20.11 -7.89
C GLN A 52 -8.68 -19.61 -7.20
N THR A 53 -9.13 -20.31 -6.14
CA THR A 53 -10.35 -19.98 -5.42
C THR A 53 -10.27 -18.62 -4.73
N GLN A 54 -9.13 -18.30 -4.11
CA GLN A 54 -8.91 -17.00 -3.48
C GLN A 54 -8.92 -15.87 -4.52
N ALA A 55 -8.26 -16.07 -5.66
CA ALA A 55 -8.21 -15.09 -6.73
C ALA A 55 -9.59 -14.82 -7.34
N GLN A 56 -10.38 -15.86 -7.55
CA GLN A 56 -11.76 -15.74 -8.03
C GLN A 56 -12.63 -14.97 -7.02
N ALA A 57 -12.55 -15.30 -5.74
CA ALA A 57 -13.28 -14.60 -4.70
C ALA A 57 -12.83 -13.12 -4.55
N PHE A 58 -11.53 -12.83 -4.72
CA PHE A 58 -11.00 -11.48 -4.65
C PHE A 58 -11.51 -10.60 -5.80
N ALA A 59 -11.50 -11.12 -7.03
CA ALA A 59 -11.86 -10.39 -8.25
C ALA A 59 -13.31 -10.64 -8.71
N ASP A 60 -14.17 -11.20 -7.85
CA ASP A 60 -15.59 -11.44 -8.17
C ASP A 60 -16.28 -10.13 -8.57
N PRO A 61 -16.87 -10.02 -9.74
CA PRO A 61 -17.50 -8.79 -10.23
C PRO A 61 -18.65 -8.30 -9.35
N ASN A 62 -19.25 -9.18 -8.54
CA ASN A 62 -20.39 -8.84 -7.67
C ASN A 62 -19.98 -8.41 -6.25
N THR A 63 -18.83 -8.83 -5.77
CA THR A 63 -18.42 -8.61 -4.37
C THR A 63 -16.95 -8.23 -4.23
N GLY A 64 -16.20 -8.31 -5.31
CA GLY A 64 -14.76 -8.28 -5.30
C GLY A 64 -14.15 -6.92 -5.56
N TRP A 65 -12.85 -6.98 -5.69
CA TRP A 65 -11.99 -5.84 -5.87
C TRP A 65 -11.53 -5.71 -7.32
N THR A 66 -11.34 -4.48 -7.75
CA THR A 66 -10.62 -4.13 -8.98
C THR A 66 -9.45 -3.23 -8.64
N VAL A 67 -8.56 -3.03 -9.60
CA VAL A 67 -7.46 -2.08 -9.51
C VAL A 67 -7.80 -0.86 -10.33
N LEU A 68 -7.64 0.33 -9.77
CA LEU A 68 -7.75 1.59 -10.51
C LEU A 68 -6.39 2.05 -11.04
N ALA A 69 -5.33 1.85 -10.25
CA ALA A 69 -3.97 2.21 -10.63
C ALA A 69 -2.96 1.33 -9.90
N GLN A 70 -1.83 1.05 -10.56
CA GLN A 70 -0.63 0.51 -9.92
C GLN A 70 0.58 1.21 -10.52
N THR A 71 1.57 1.48 -9.69
CA THR A 71 2.87 2.03 -10.08
C THR A 71 4.00 1.24 -9.44
N SER A 72 5.15 1.27 -10.09
CA SER A 72 6.44 0.83 -9.55
C SER A 72 7.51 1.80 -10.06
N THR A 73 8.47 2.14 -9.23
CA THR A 73 9.51 3.11 -9.54
C THR A 73 10.90 2.51 -9.36
N THR A 74 11.90 3.21 -9.86
CA THR A 74 13.31 2.78 -9.75
C THR A 74 13.86 2.86 -8.33
N THR A 75 13.23 3.62 -7.42
CA THR A 75 13.58 3.60 -5.99
C THR A 75 13.12 2.34 -5.27
N GLY A 76 12.34 1.48 -5.96
CA GLY A 76 11.70 0.30 -5.37
C GLY A 76 10.34 0.59 -4.74
N PHE A 77 9.84 1.84 -4.80
CA PHE A 77 8.46 2.13 -4.41
C PHE A 77 7.48 1.42 -5.33
N SER A 78 6.45 0.83 -4.75
CA SER A 78 5.31 0.31 -5.49
C SER A 78 4.03 0.50 -4.70
N GLY A 79 3.00 1.00 -5.38
CA GLY A 79 1.69 1.24 -4.81
C GLY A 79 0.58 0.76 -5.73
N THR A 80 -0.51 0.28 -5.12
CA THR A 80 -1.72 -0.17 -5.82
C THR A 80 -2.93 0.50 -5.22
N LEU A 81 -3.76 1.13 -6.04
CA LEU A 81 -5.07 1.65 -5.66
C LEU A 81 -6.14 0.64 -6.03
N PHE A 82 -6.72 0.02 -5.01
CA PHE A 82 -7.85 -0.88 -5.15
C PHE A 82 -9.19 -0.15 -5.01
N TYR A 83 -10.20 -0.69 -5.66
CA TYR A 83 -11.58 -0.22 -5.60
C TYR A 83 -12.53 -1.41 -5.47
N ASN A 84 -13.43 -1.35 -4.50
CA ASN A 84 -14.50 -2.32 -4.37
C ASN A 84 -15.74 -1.80 -5.11
N THR A 85 -16.18 -2.55 -6.12
CA THR A 85 -17.28 -2.14 -7.01
C THR A 85 -18.65 -2.11 -6.32
N LYS A 86 -18.78 -2.79 -5.19
CA LYS A 86 -20.04 -2.88 -4.43
C LYS A 86 -20.10 -1.90 -3.26
N THR A 87 -19.04 -1.84 -2.48
CA THR A 87 -18.99 -0.96 -1.29
C THR A 87 -18.50 0.44 -1.61
N PHE A 88 -17.96 0.63 -2.83
CA PHE A 88 -17.33 1.88 -3.29
C PHE A 88 -16.09 2.28 -2.50
N GLU A 89 -15.58 1.36 -1.71
CA GLU A 89 -14.41 1.52 -0.88
C GLU A 89 -13.15 1.62 -1.74
N ARG A 90 -12.24 2.50 -1.36
CA ARG A 90 -10.92 2.64 -1.97
C ARG A 90 -9.85 2.32 -0.96
N VAL A 91 -8.86 1.55 -1.37
CA VAL A 91 -7.71 1.21 -0.52
C VAL A 91 -6.42 1.39 -1.29
N LEU A 92 -5.55 2.20 -0.72
CA LEU A 92 -4.19 2.41 -1.20
C LEU A 92 -3.28 1.41 -0.47
N SER A 93 -2.64 0.52 -1.21
CA SER A 93 -1.76 -0.51 -0.65
C SER A 93 -0.33 -0.30 -1.13
N PHE A 94 0.62 -0.21 -0.20
CA PHE A 94 2.04 -0.11 -0.51
C PHE A 94 2.69 -1.48 -0.36
N ARG A 95 3.44 -1.86 -1.40
CA ARG A 95 4.10 -3.16 -1.47
C ARG A 95 5.28 -3.23 -0.50
N SER A 96 5.60 -4.43 -0.06
CA SER A 96 6.81 -4.72 0.70
C SER A 96 8.06 -4.59 -0.17
N THR A 97 9.23 -4.75 0.44
CA THR A 97 10.51 -4.70 -0.27
C THR A 97 10.57 -5.74 -1.37
N GLU A 98 10.84 -5.33 -2.58
CA GLU A 98 11.08 -6.22 -3.70
C GLU A 98 12.58 -6.45 -3.88
N PHE A 99 12.99 -7.71 -3.83
CA PHE A 99 14.35 -8.10 -4.19
C PHE A 99 14.40 -8.37 -5.70
N ILE A 100 14.32 -7.32 -6.52
CA ILE A 100 14.40 -7.43 -7.98
C ILE A 100 15.79 -6.98 -8.42
N ASP A 101 16.41 -7.79 -9.29
CA ASP A 101 17.61 -7.58 -10.12
C ASP A 101 18.69 -6.60 -9.65
N ASP A 102 19.91 -6.78 -10.16
CA ASP A 102 21.15 -6.11 -9.72
C ASP A 102 21.06 -4.56 -9.61
N HIS A 103 20.25 -3.91 -10.43
CA HIS A 103 20.03 -2.45 -10.33
C HIS A 103 19.16 -2.05 -9.13
N ALA A 104 18.23 -2.90 -8.70
CA ALA A 104 17.45 -2.65 -7.49
C ALA A 104 18.25 -2.92 -6.20
N ARG A 105 19.31 -3.71 -6.27
CA ARG A 105 20.20 -3.95 -5.12
C ARG A 105 20.92 -2.70 -4.67
N ASP A 106 21.38 -1.86 -5.58
CA ASP A 106 22.05 -0.61 -5.25
C ASP A 106 21.08 0.37 -4.59
N ASN A 107 19.85 0.47 -5.12
CA ASN A 107 18.80 1.28 -4.51
C ASN A 107 18.30 0.70 -3.19
N GLN A 108 18.29 -0.62 -3.03
CA GLN A 108 17.94 -1.27 -1.77
C GLN A 108 19.02 -1.09 -0.71
N ALA A 109 20.28 -1.15 -1.09
CA ALA A 109 21.38 -0.84 -0.17
C ALA A 109 21.27 0.61 0.32
N THR A 110 20.97 1.57 -0.56
CA THR A 110 20.70 2.96 -0.21
C THR A 110 19.50 3.08 0.71
N ASN A 111 18.37 2.46 0.37
CA ASN A 111 17.18 2.46 1.22
C ASN A 111 17.43 1.79 2.59
N ALA A 112 18.21 0.71 2.63
CA ALA A 112 18.56 0.04 3.88
C ALA A 112 19.50 0.92 4.73
N MET A 113 20.43 1.64 4.12
CA MET A 113 21.27 2.62 4.81
C MET A 113 20.46 3.83 5.28
N GLU A 114 19.58 4.38 4.44
CA GLU A 114 18.68 5.47 4.82
C GLU A 114 17.77 5.08 6.00
N LEU A 115 17.25 3.86 6.00
CA LEU A 115 16.46 3.32 7.11
C LEU A 115 17.29 3.11 8.37
N ALA A 116 18.54 2.61 8.24
CA ALA A 116 19.41 2.35 9.38
C ALA A 116 19.96 3.64 10.01
N GLU A 117 20.27 4.66 9.20
CA GLU A 117 20.88 5.90 9.65
C GLU A 117 19.85 7.00 9.94
N GLY A 118 18.81 7.10 9.09
CA GLY A 118 17.81 8.18 9.15
C GLY A 118 16.41 7.73 9.57
N GLY A 119 16.16 6.43 9.62
CA GLY A 119 14.86 5.86 9.96
C GLY A 119 13.81 5.93 8.84
N PHE A 120 14.15 6.43 7.65
CA PHE A 120 13.20 6.64 6.55
C PHE A 120 13.79 6.23 5.20
N ALA A 121 12.99 5.57 4.38
CA ALA A 121 13.28 5.29 2.97
C ALA A 121 12.93 6.53 2.12
N LEU A 122 13.76 7.57 2.16
CA LEU A 122 13.43 8.91 1.65
C LEU A 122 13.08 8.92 0.16
N GLY A 123 13.82 8.16 -0.66
CA GLY A 123 13.53 8.04 -2.09
C GLY A 123 12.15 7.46 -2.37
N GLN A 124 11.78 6.40 -1.64
CA GLN A 124 10.45 5.78 -1.79
C GLN A 124 9.33 6.67 -1.25
N ILE A 125 9.58 7.44 -0.18
CA ILE A 125 8.62 8.41 0.35
C ILE A 125 8.36 9.51 -0.68
N ALA A 126 9.39 10.02 -1.34
CA ALA A 126 9.24 11.04 -2.39
C ALA A 126 8.39 10.52 -3.57
N ASP A 127 8.64 9.30 -4.03
CA ASP A 127 7.85 8.66 -5.09
C ASP A 127 6.41 8.37 -4.67
N MET A 128 6.20 7.94 -3.42
CA MET A 128 4.88 7.75 -2.83
C MET A 128 4.07 9.04 -2.85
N GLU A 129 4.66 10.15 -2.42
CA GLU A 129 4.01 11.46 -2.40
C GLU A 129 3.70 11.96 -3.82
N ALA A 130 4.64 11.83 -4.74
CA ALA A 130 4.44 12.20 -6.14
C ALA A 130 3.29 11.41 -6.76
N TRP A 131 3.24 10.10 -6.52
CA TRP A 131 2.16 9.26 -7.03
C TRP A 131 0.82 9.58 -6.36
N TYR A 132 0.79 9.74 -5.03
CA TYR A 132 -0.42 10.16 -4.32
C TYR A 132 -1.00 11.45 -4.88
N LYS A 133 -0.17 12.45 -5.17
CA LYS A 133 -0.60 13.71 -5.76
C LYS A 133 -1.33 13.48 -7.08
N THR A 134 -0.80 12.63 -7.98
CA THR A 134 -1.48 12.31 -9.25
C THR A 134 -2.84 11.64 -9.04
N LEU A 135 -2.97 10.80 -8.02
CA LEU A 135 -4.24 10.16 -7.68
C LEU A 135 -5.23 11.14 -7.05
N ALA A 136 -4.77 12.02 -6.17
CA ALA A 136 -5.61 12.99 -5.47
C ALA A 136 -6.15 14.09 -6.39
N GLU A 137 -5.40 14.47 -7.42
CA GLU A 137 -5.82 15.42 -8.45
C GLU A 137 -6.82 14.82 -9.46
N ASN A 138 -6.97 13.49 -9.49
CA ASN A 138 -7.86 12.80 -10.43
C ASN A 138 -9.19 12.42 -9.75
N PRO A 139 -10.34 13.03 -10.15
CA PRO A 139 -11.65 12.71 -9.59
C PRO A 139 -12.10 11.25 -9.80
N ALA A 140 -11.60 10.57 -10.82
CA ALA A 140 -11.89 9.16 -11.06
C ALA A 140 -11.13 8.24 -10.08
N MET A 141 -10.04 8.71 -9.52
CA MET A 141 -9.18 7.99 -8.59
C MET A 141 -9.53 8.34 -7.12
N LEU A 142 -8.79 9.28 -6.53
CA LEU A 142 -8.97 9.69 -5.14
C LEU A 142 -9.57 11.08 -4.96
N GLY A 143 -9.65 11.91 -6.02
CA GLY A 143 -10.08 13.29 -5.91
C GLY A 143 -11.40 13.47 -5.15
N GLY A 144 -11.34 13.99 -3.93
CA GLY A 144 -12.48 14.19 -3.04
C GLY A 144 -13.11 12.92 -2.49
N LYS A 145 -12.48 11.75 -2.62
CA LYS A 145 -12.98 10.45 -2.14
C LYS A 145 -12.28 10.06 -0.83
N THR A 146 -13.02 9.39 0.03
CA THR A 146 -12.45 8.72 1.21
C THR A 146 -11.75 7.44 0.79
N PHE A 147 -10.63 7.13 1.46
CA PHE A 147 -9.89 5.90 1.24
C PHE A 147 -9.17 5.45 2.50
N SER A 148 -8.77 4.19 2.52
CA SER A 148 -7.91 3.61 3.55
C SER A 148 -6.52 3.35 2.97
N VAL A 149 -5.52 3.23 3.85
CA VAL A 149 -4.14 2.92 3.46
C VAL A 149 -3.71 1.63 4.13
N THR A 150 -2.97 0.77 3.44
CA THR A 150 -2.40 -0.46 3.99
C THR A 150 -0.99 -0.71 3.49
N GLY A 151 -0.22 -1.49 4.24
CA GLY A 151 1.11 -1.90 3.85
C GLY A 151 1.67 -2.95 4.81
N TYR A 152 2.60 -3.77 4.34
CA TYR A 152 3.31 -4.76 5.13
C TYR A 152 4.81 -4.56 5.03
N SER A 153 5.57 -4.83 6.10
CA SER A 153 7.02 -4.63 6.14
C SER A 153 7.38 -3.18 5.75
N LEU A 154 8.22 -2.98 4.75
CA LEU A 154 8.54 -1.64 4.23
C LEU A 154 7.30 -0.88 3.74
N GLY A 155 6.33 -1.57 3.13
CA GLY A 155 5.03 -0.97 2.79
C GLY A 155 4.26 -0.49 4.03
N GLY A 156 4.39 -1.17 5.16
CA GLY A 156 3.84 -0.73 6.45
C GLY A 156 4.51 0.55 6.96
N HIS A 157 5.84 0.66 6.81
CA HIS A 157 6.57 1.90 7.09
C HIS A 157 6.08 3.06 6.22
N LEU A 158 5.94 2.83 4.91
CA LEU A 158 5.42 3.83 3.97
C LEU A 158 3.98 4.23 4.33
N ALA A 159 3.11 3.29 4.68
CA ALA A 159 1.74 3.57 5.09
C ALA A 159 1.67 4.40 6.39
N THR A 160 2.56 4.14 7.34
CA THR A 160 2.68 4.92 8.57
C THR A 160 3.16 6.34 8.28
N THR A 161 4.22 6.47 7.48
CA THR A 161 4.76 7.77 7.06
C THR A 161 3.72 8.57 6.29
N PHE A 162 3.00 7.93 5.37
CA PHE A 162 1.91 8.54 4.62
C PHE A 162 0.86 9.17 5.56
N ASN A 163 0.41 8.42 6.56
CA ASN A 163 -0.56 8.93 7.53
C ASN A 163 -0.03 10.13 8.34
N LEU A 164 1.22 10.07 8.78
CA LEU A 164 1.84 11.18 9.51
C LEU A 164 1.91 12.45 8.65
N LEU A 165 2.28 12.33 7.38
CA LEU A 165 2.30 13.46 6.46
C LEU A 165 0.90 14.04 6.26
N ARG A 166 -0.12 13.20 6.07
CA ARG A 166 -1.53 13.67 5.94
C ARG A 166 -2.03 14.35 7.21
N GLN A 167 -1.64 13.87 8.38
CA GLN A 167 -1.97 14.53 9.64
C GLN A 167 -1.31 15.92 9.76
N GLN A 168 -0.05 16.05 9.38
CA GLN A 168 0.67 17.32 9.37
C GLN A 168 0.04 18.32 8.39
N GLU A 169 -0.31 17.88 7.18
CA GLU A 169 -0.99 18.73 6.20
C GLU A 169 -2.36 19.20 6.70
N ALA A 170 -3.12 18.32 7.32
CA ALA A 170 -4.43 18.67 7.88
C ALA A 170 -4.29 19.71 9.00
N GLN A 171 -3.27 19.59 9.86
CA GLN A 171 -2.97 20.55 10.93
C GLN A 171 -2.50 21.89 10.37
N ALA A 172 -1.76 21.88 9.26
CA ALA A 172 -1.30 23.08 8.57
C ALA A 172 -2.37 23.73 7.68
N GLY A 173 -3.55 23.13 7.55
CA GLY A 173 -4.61 23.58 6.62
C GLY A 173 -4.28 23.40 5.15
N GLN A 174 -3.33 22.52 4.83
CA GLN A 174 -2.79 22.27 3.49
C GLN A 174 -3.25 20.94 2.88
N ALA A 175 -4.25 20.30 3.48
CA ALA A 175 -4.70 18.98 3.02
C ALA A 175 -5.16 18.99 1.56
N LEU A 176 -4.63 18.06 0.76
CA LEU A 176 -5.08 17.85 -0.61
C LEU A 176 -6.53 17.33 -0.64
N PRO A 177 -7.31 17.63 -1.70
CA PRO A 177 -8.62 17.03 -1.90
C PRO A 177 -8.53 15.50 -1.89
N GLY A 178 -9.33 14.84 -1.06
CA GLY A 178 -9.28 13.38 -0.89
C GLY A 178 -8.33 12.86 0.16
N ALA A 179 -7.66 13.75 0.90
CA ALA A 179 -6.94 13.32 2.10
C ALA A 179 -7.84 12.42 2.96
N PRO A 180 -7.31 11.32 3.54
CA PRO A 180 -8.11 10.46 4.39
C PRO A 180 -8.77 11.33 5.44
N SER A 181 -10.10 11.31 5.51
CA SER A 181 -10.78 12.05 6.55
C SER A 181 -10.35 11.44 7.87
N ALA A 182 -9.59 12.20 8.64
CA ALA A 182 -9.21 11.85 10.00
C ALA A 182 -10.47 11.81 10.90
N LYS A 183 -11.41 10.93 10.57
CA LYS A 183 -12.47 10.52 11.48
C LYS A 183 -11.97 9.42 12.41
N HIS A 184 -10.79 9.61 12.95
CA HIS A 184 -10.35 8.85 14.11
C HIS A 184 -9.75 9.80 15.11
N SER A 185 -10.57 10.18 16.06
CA SER A 185 -10.10 10.55 17.37
C SER A 185 -9.31 9.37 17.95
N GLY A 186 -7.99 9.45 17.88
CA GLY A 186 -7.10 8.48 18.49
C GLY A 186 -6.58 7.40 17.54
N GLY A 187 -5.33 7.53 17.15
CA GLY A 187 -4.56 6.51 16.48
C GLY A 187 -4.72 6.50 14.97
N GLY A 188 -3.73 7.02 14.28
CA GLY A 188 -3.63 6.92 12.83
C GLY A 188 -3.60 5.46 12.42
N THR A 189 -4.49 5.08 11.57
CA THR A 189 -4.48 3.78 10.97
C THR A 189 -3.84 3.88 9.61
N ALA A 190 -2.54 3.68 9.59
CA ALA A 190 -2.03 2.79 8.58
C ALA A 190 -2.83 1.51 8.79
N VAL A 191 -3.74 1.25 7.94
CA VAL A 191 -4.78 0.29 8.08
C VAL A 191 -4.84 -0.43 9.34
N GLY A 192 -5.87 -0.13 9.92
CA GLY A 192 -6.35 -0.79 11.05
C GLY A 192 -5.38 -0.67 12.18
N ASP A 193 -5.93 -0.55 13.33
CA ASP A 193 -5.27 -0.95 14.55
C ASP A 193 -4.78 -2.41 14.43
N PHE A 194 -3.83 -2.67 13.51
CA PHE A 194 -2.89 -3.72 13.80
C PHE A 194 -2.19 -3.28 15.07
N PRO A 195 -2.12 -4.15 16.09
CA PRO A 195 -1.17 -3.90 17.16
C PRO A 195 0.13 -3.52 16.46
N PRO A 196 0.80 -2.44 16.84
CA PRO A 196 1.99 -2.02 16.15
C PRO A 196 2.84 -3.27 15.97
N ILE A 197 3.01 -3.72 14.73
CA ILE A 197 4.16 -4.53 14.42
C ILE A 197 5.26 -3.53 14.69
N CYS A 198 5.94 -3.69 15.84
CA CYS A 198 6.95 -2.76 16.29
C CYS A 198 7.96 -2.63 15.17
N LEU A 199 7.77 -1.64 14.32
CA LEU A 199 8.82 -1.14 13.48
C LEU A 199 9.85 -0.59 14.46
N ALA A 200 11.10 -0.90 14.24
CA ALA A 200 12.23 -0.59 15.11
C ALA A 200 12.42 0.90 15.46
N LEU A 201 11.45 1.74 15.13
CA LEU A 201 11.44 3.19 15.29
C LEU A 201 10.25 3.72 16.10
N ASP A 202 9.37 2.85 16.61
CA ASP A 202 8.36 3.29 17.55
C ASP A 202 8.98 3.42 18.94
N THR A 203 9.27 4.66 19.34
CA THR A 203 9.77 4.99 20.67
C THR A 203 8.76 4.67 21.79
N SER A 204 7.54 4.31 21.45
CA SER A 204 6.49 3.83 22.36
C SER A 204 6.50 2.31 22.55
N CYS A 205 7.33 1.60 21.80
CA CYS A 205 7.50 0.15 21.96
C CYS A 205 8.23 -0.17 23.27
N PRO A 206 7.69 -1.01 24.16
CA PRO A 206 8.38 -1.38 25.38
C PRO A 206 9.71 -2.06 25.04
N LYS A 207 10.83 -1.52 25.56
CA LYS A 207 12.19 -2.04 25.35
C LYS A 207 12.45 -3.42 26.02
N HIS A 208 11.43 -4.23 26.17
CA HIS A 208 11.52 -5.53 26.82
C HIS A 208 11.21 -6.66 25.85
N LEU A 209 12.11 -6.90 24.91
CA LEU A 209 12.28 -8.21 24.25
C LEU A 209 13.65 -8.22 23.57
N ASN A 210 14.69 -8.26 24.40
CA ASN A 210 15.97 -8.85 24.00
C ASN A 210 16.18 -10.11 24.84
N PRO A 211 16.49 -11.25 24.19
CA PRO A 211 16.91 -12.45 24.90
C PRO A 211 18.27 -12.29 25.59
#